data_4c0a9016c8e5e0c8690832df455e1eb1
#
_entry.id   4c0a9016c8e5e0c8690832df455e1eb1
#
_cell.length_a   1.000
_cell.length_b   1.000
_cell.length_c   1.000
_cell.angle_alpha   90.00
_cell.angle_beta   90.00
_cell.angle_gamma   90.00
#
_symmetry.space_group_name_H-M   'P 1'
#
loop_
_entity.id
_entity.type
_entity.pdbx_description
1 polymer ?
#
loop_
_entity_poly.entity_id
_entity_poly.type
_entity_poly.pdbx_seq_one_letter_code
_entity_poly.pdbx_strand_id
1 'polypeptide(L)'
;MVGSSTNHEYISVSSGTLTLVAKPVSGQPPTKSGGKINYLSGAVHSARTFTVKAGSGFDIQAEFQAPTARGTWPAFWLNGANTWPPEIDLAEWKGLLYPQTRTARTLYG
;
A
#
# COMPACT_ATOMS: atom_id res chain seq x y z
N MET A 1 2.12 11.18 -4.48
CA MET A 1 0.96 10.81 -3.67
C MET A 1 0.14 12.07 -3.46
N VAL A 2 -1.14 12.07 -3.76
CA VAL A 2 -2.05 13.18 -3.52
C VAL A 2 -2.97 12.74 -2.40
N GLY A 3 -2.87 13.36 -1.24
CA GLY A 3 -3.70 13.02 -0.10
C GLY A 3 -3.32 13.85 1.12
N SER A 4 -4.22 13.89 2.08
CA SER A 4 -3.99 14.51 3.38
C SER A 4 -3.62 13.44 4.39
N SER A 5 -2.57 13.64 5.17
CA SER A 5 -2.19 12.77 6.29
C SER A 5 -3.24 12.73 7.41
N THR A 6 -4.19 13.64 7.37
CA THR A 6 -5.27 13.77 8.37
C THR A 6 -6.63 13.28 7.88
N ASN A 7 -6.76 12.94 6.59
CA ASN A 7 -8.01 12.44 6.04
C ASN A 7 -8.03 10.91 6.10
N HIS A 8 -8.86 10.35 6.96
CA HIS A 8 -9.03 8.91 7.16
C HIS A 8 -10.28 8.35 6.45
N GLU A 9 -10.87 9.09 5.52
CA GLU A 9 -12.11 8.69 4.83
C GLU A 9 -11.99 7.34 4.08
N TYR A 10 -10.78 7.01 3.63
CA TYR A 10 -10.47 5.80 2.87
C TYR A 10 -9.80 4.71 3.72
N ILE A 11 -9.77 4.89 5.04
CA ILE A 11 -9.08 4.00 5.97
C ILE A 11 -10.03 3.69 7.12
N SER A 12 -10.19 2.42 7.45
CA SER A 12 -10.95 2.01 8.64
C SER A 12 -10.30 0.80 9.30
N VAL A 13 -10.51 0.69 10.61
CA VAL A 13 -10.11 -0.47 11.40
C VAL A 13 -11.34 -0.97 12.15
N SER A 14 -11.70 -2.22 11.95
CA SER A 14 -12.84 -2.86 12.61
C SER A 14 -12.56 -4.34 12.80
N SER A 15 -12.90 -4.88 13.95
CA SER A 15 -12.75 -6.32 14.27
C SER A 15 -11.36 -6.89 13.95
N GLY A 16 -10.30 -6.11 14.25
CA GLY A 16 -8.92 -6.53 13.99
C GLY A 16 -8.48 -6.43 12.52
N THR A 17 -9.32 -5.92 11.65
CA THR A 17 -9.03 -5.77 10.21
C THR A 17 -8.82 -4.31 9.86
N LEU A 18 -7.71 -4.01 9.19
CA LEU A 18 -7.46 -2.73 8.52
C LEU A 18 -8.04 -2.81 7.11
N THR A 19 -8.89 -1.84 6.77
CA THR A 19 -9.48 -1.74 5.43
C THR A 19 -9.00 -0.46 4.75
N LEU A 20 -8.44 -0.59 3.57
CA LEU A 20 -8.07 0.51 2.69
C LEU A 20 -8.99 0.49 1.48
N VAL A 21 -9.66 1.59 1.21
CA VAL A 21 -10.68 1.67 0.15
C VAL A 21 -10.21 2.60 -0.96
N ALA A 22 -10.42 2.21 -2.21
CA ALA A 22 -10.31 3.09 -3.36
C ALA A 22 -11.71 3.45 -3.86
N LYS A 23 -11.99 4.75 -4.03
CA LYS A 23 -13.27 5.26 -4.51
C LYS A 23 -13.11 6.17 -5.72
N PRO A 24 -14.03 6.12 -6.69
CA PRO A 24 -14.04 7.09 -7.77
C PRO A 24 -14.31 8.50 -7.26
N VAL A 25 -13.65 9.47 -7.84
CA VAL A 25 -13.83 10.90 -7.52
C VAL A 25 -13.87 11.73 -8.79
N SER A 26 -14.42 12.94 -8.68
CA SER A 26 -14.44 13.93 -9.75
C SER A 26 -14.03 15.29 -9.21
N GLY A 27 -13.64 16.19 -10.12
CA GLY A 27 -13.31 17.57 -9.74
C GLY A 27 -11.99 17.73 -8.98
N GLN A 28 -11.18 16.69 -8.90
CA GLN A 28 -9.87 16.78 -8.25
C GLN A 28 -8.88 17.59 -9.10
N PRO A 29 -8.04 18.44 -8.47
CA PRO A 29 -6.95 19.08 -9.19
C PRO A 29 -6.02 18.00 -9.78
N PRO A 30 -5.41 18.25 -10.95
CA PRO A 30 -4.52 17.29 -11.58
C PRO A 30 -3.27 17.06 -10.71
N THR A 31 -2.56 15.96 -10.99
CA THR A 31 -1.23 15.72 -10.41
C THR A 31 -0.27 16.83 -10.84
N LYS A 32 0.88 16.93 -10.18
CA LYS A 32 1.96 17.86 -10.56
C LYS A 32 2.42 17.68 -12.01
N SER A 33 2.31 16.47 -12.56
CA SER A 33 2.62 16.15 -13.96
C SER A 33 1.43 16.33 -14.91
N GLY A 34 0.30 16.88 -14.46
CA GLY A 34 -0.90 17.15 -15.27
C GLY A 34 -1.84 15.96 -15.42
N GLY A 35 -1.56 14.82 -14.77
CA GLY A 35 -2.41 13.63 -14.85
C GLY A 35 -3.75 13.82 -14.14
N LYS A 36 -4.84 13.35 -14.77
CA LYS A 36 -6.19 13.40 -14.20
C LYS A 36 -6.32 12.42 -13.03
N ILE A 37 -6.92 12.87 -11.93
CA ILE A 37 -7.21 12.05 -10.77
C ILE A 37 -8.68 11.62 -10.84
N ASN A 38 -8.90 10.31 -11.03
CA ASN A 38 -10.24 9.71 -11.12
C ASN A 38 -10.58 8.87 -9.88
N TYR A 39 -9.60 8.54 -9.03
CA TYR A 39 -9.76 7.74 -7.81
C TYR A 39 -8.90 8.31 -6.69
N LEU A 40 -9.41 8.22 -5.47
CA LEU A 40 -8.62 8.38 -4.25
C LEU A 40 -8.62 7.05 -3.49
N SER A 41 -7.53 6.77 -2.80
CA SER A 41 -7.33 5.52 -2.06
C SER A 41 -6.68 5.77 -0.70
N GLY A 42 -7.00 4.90 0.26
CA GLY A 42 -6.27 4.84 1.51
C GLY A 42 -4.85 4.30 1.33
N ALA A 43 -3.92 4.85 2.09
CA ALA A 43 -2.58 4.32 2.26
C ALA A 43 -2.15 4.51 3.71
N VAL A 44 -1.41 3.54 4.24
CA VAL A 44 -0.86 3.61 5.61
C VAL A 44 0.63 3.25 5.56
N HIS A 45 1.37 3.72 6.51
CA HIS A 45 2.75 3.31 6.74
C HIS A 45 2.98 3.11 8.23
N SER A 46 4.04 2.38 8.59
CA SER A 46 4.43 2.23 9.99
C SER A 46 4.82 3.58 10.60
N ALA A 47 4.40 3.83 11.83
CA ALA A 47 4.81 5.03 12.58
C ALA A 47 6.28 4.95 13.04
N ARG A 48 6.87 3.75 13.00
CA ARG A 48 8.26 3.50 13.39
C ARG A 48 9.06 3.01 12.19
N THR A 49 10.31 3.40 12.16
CA THR A 49 11.30 2.83 11.25
C THR A 49 11.95 1.60 11.88
N PHE A 50 12.33 0.65 11.06
CA PHE A 50 13.03 -0.56 11.47
C PHE A 50 14.42 -0.54 10.86
N THR A 51 15.42 -0.85 11.68
CA THR A 51 16.81 -0.92 11.21
C THR A 51 17.27 -2.37 11.27
N VAL A 52 17.75 -2.85 10.13
CA VAL A 52 18.37 -4.17 10.03
C VAL A 52 19.89 -3.99 10.08
N LYS A 53 20.56 -4.68 11.01
CA LYS A 53 22.01 -4.64 11.12
C LYS A 53 22.66 -5.51 10.03
N ALA A 54 23.85 -5.14 9.60
CA ALA A 54 24.64 -5.98 8.70
C ALA A 54 24.85 -7.39 9.30
N GLY A 55 24.63 -8.42 8.49
CA GLY A 55 24.71 -9.81 8.92
C GLY A 55 23.49 -10.33 9.70
N SER A 56 22.43 -9.51 9.85
CA SER A 56 21.13 -9.94 10.38
C SER A 56 20.07 -9.82 9.29
N GLY A 57 18.92 -10.46 9.51
CA GLY A 57 17.77 -10.39 8.62
C GLY A 57 16.52 -9.86 9.32
N PHE A 58 15.42 -9.88 8.62
CA PHE A 58 14.10 -9.61 9.17
C PHE A 58 13.05 -10.56 8.56
N ASP A 59 12.02 -10.80 9.33
CA ASP A 59 10.83 -11.50 8.88
C ASP A 59 9.67 -10.49 8.90
N ILE A 60 8.96 -10.37 7.80
CA ILE A 60 7.75 -9.56 7.72
C ILE A 60 6.62 -10.41 7.14
N GLN A 61 5.50 -10.38 7.83
CA GLN A 61 4.32 -11.17 7.47
C GLN A 61 3.08 -10.30 7.51
N ALA A 62 2.21 -10.46 6.51
CA ALA A 62 0.88 -9.89 6.49
C ALA A 62 -0.10 -10.84 5.82
N GLU A 63 -1.32 -10.84 6.30
CA GLU A 63 -2.46 -11.48 5.65
C GLU A 63 -3.33 -10.38 5.05
N PHE A 64 -3.73 -10.53 3.79
CA PHE A 64 -4.56 -9.54 3.12
C PHE A 64 -5.45 -10.13 2.05
N GLN A 65 -6.55 -9.44 1.81
CA GLN A 65 -7.44 -9.66 0.70
C GLN A 65 -7.28 -8.51 -0.31
N ALA A 66 -6.74 -8.83 -1.48
CA ALA A 66 -6.53 -7.86 -2.55
C ALA A 66 -7.73 -7.81 -3.50
N PRO A 67 -8.20 -6.62 -3.92
CA PRO A 67 -9.22 -6.50 -4.95
C PRO A 67 -8.67 -6.97 -6.30
N THR A 68 -9.56 -7.53 -7.11
CA THR A 68 -9.22 -8.11 -8.43
C THR A 68 -9.75 -7.29 -9.61
N ALA A 69 -10.50 -6.22 -9.34
CA ALA A 69 -11.06 -5.39 -10.37
C ALA A 69 -9.97 -4.78 -11.26
N ARG A 70 -10.24 -4.73 -12.57
CA ARG A 70 -9.32 -4.13 -13.53
C ARG A 70 -8.96 -2.68 -13.14
N GLY A 71 -7.67 -2.37 -13.14
CA GLY A 71 -7.14 -1.05 -12.79
C GLY A 71 -6.84 -0.87 -11.31
N THR A 72 -7.08 -1.88 -10.45
CA THR A 72 -6.61 -1.86 -9.08
C THR A 72 -5.14 -2.27 -9.01
N TRP A 73 -4.42 -1.64 -8.08
CA TRP A 73 -3.01 -1.93 -7.83
C TRP A 73 -2.72 -1.84 -6.34
N PRO A 74 -3.25 -2.76 -5.53
CA PRO A 74 -2.86 -2.84 -4.13
C PRO A 74 -1.43 -3.33 -4.00
N ALA A 75 -0.71 -2.77 -3.03
CA ALA A 75 0.69 -3.09 -2.79
C ALA A 75 1.00 -3.18 -1.28
N PHE A 76 1.93 -4.09 -0.95
CA PHE A 76 2.55 -4.19 0.35
C PHE A 76 4.07 -4.18 0.15
N TRP A 77 4.72 -3.13 0.63
CA TRP A 77 6.08 -2.79 0.26
C TRP A 77 6.84 -2.06 1.35
N LEU A 78 8.14 -2.01 1.23
CA LEU A 78 9.06 -1.31 2.11
C LEU A 78 9.85 -0.28 1.31
N ASN A 79 10.16 0.83 1.94
CA ASN A 79 11.08 1.82 1.39
C ASN A 79 12.05 2.35 2.45
N GLY A 80 13.09 3.01 2.01
CA GLY A 80 14.00 3.71 2.92
C GLY A 80 13.26 4.80 3.70
N ALA A 81 13.58 4.93 5.00
CA ALA A 81 12.89 5.85 5.89
C ALA A 81 12.97 7.32 5.44
N ASN A 82 14.09 7.74 4.88
CA ASN A 82 14.38 9.13 4.50
C ASN A 82 14.82 9.28 3.04
N THR A 83 14.76 8.21 2.27
CA THR A 83 15.26 8.20 0.88
C THR A 83 14.51 7.19 0.04
N TRP A 84 14.50 7.42 -1.25
CA TRP A 84 14.11 6.47 -2.27
C TRP A 84 15.13 6.54 -3.42
N PRO A 85 15.65 5.46 -3.93
CA PRO A 85 15.60 4.10 -3.39
C PRO A 85 16.32 3.98 -2.04
N PRO A 86 16.23 2.85 -1.32
CA PRO A 86 15.75 1.52 -1.74
C PRO A 86 14.24 1.33 -1.60
N GLU A 87 13.70 0.39 -2.41
CA GLU A 87 12.32 -0.11 -2.32
C GLU A 87 12.33 -1.64 -2.44
N ILE A 88 11.46 -2.29 -1.69
CA ILE A 88 11.27 -3.74 -1.74
C ILE A 88 9.77 -4.01 -1.77
N ASP A 89 9.27 -4.53 -2.88
CA ASP A 89 7.88 -4.92 -3.03
C ASP A 89 7.70 -6.36 -2.57
N LEU A 90 7.01 -6.52 -1.44
CA LEU A 90 6.70 -7.83 -0.89
C LEU A 90 5.52 -8.47 -1.63
N ALA A 91 4.59 -7.64 -2.06
CA ALA A 91 3.47 -8.04 -2.86
C ALA A 91 2.86 -6.86 -3.63
N GLU A 92 2.62 -7.06 -4.90
CA GLU A 92 1.86 -6.17 -5.78
C GLU A 92 0.86 -6.98 -6.59
N TRP A 93 -0.34 -6.44 -6.76
CA TRP A 93 -1.37 -7.06 -7.59
C TRP A 93 -1.86 -6.06 -8.62
N LYS A 94 -1.72 -6.41 -9.87
CA LYS A 94 -2.37 -5.70 -10.98
C LYS A 94 -3.63 -6.47 -11.31
N GLY A 95 -4.79 -5.90 -10.98
CA GLY A 95 -6.09 -6.54 -11.02
C GLY A 95 -6.29 -7.49 -12.20
N LEU A 96 -6.28 -8.78 -11.91
CA LEU A 96 -6.60 -9.89 -12.78
C LEU A 96 -7.85 -10.59 -12.27
N LEU A 97 -8.59 -11.21 -13.14
CA LEU A 97 -9.97 -11.69 -13.01
C LEU A 97 -10.28 -12.73 -11.88
N TYR A 98 -9.40 -12.97 -10.91
CA TYR A 98 -9.65 -13.98 -9.88
C TYR A 98 -9.43 -13.45 -8.46
N PRO A 99 -10.39 -13.68 -7.52
CA PRO A 99 -10.22 -13.35 -6.11
C PRO A 99 -8.99 -14.07 -5.55
N GLN A 100 -8.08 -13.31 -4.95
CA GLN A 100 -6.88 -13.87 -4.32
C GLN A 100 -6.86 -13.44 -2.85
N THR A 101 -7.09 -14.36 -1.94
CA THR A 101 -6.64 -14.22 -0.55
C THR A 101 -5.22 -14.75 -0.50
N ARG A 102 -4.26 -13.95 -0.08
CA ARG A 102 -2.87 -14.37 0.02
C ARG A 102 -2.26 -13.92 1.32
N THR A 103 -1.50 -14.83 1.92
CA THR A 103 -0.54 -14.52 2.97
C THR A 103 0.81 -14.32 2.29
N ALA A 104 1.42 -13.15 2.45
CA ALA A 104 2.80 -12.95 2.03
C ALA A 104 3.71 -13.08 3.24
N ARG A 105 4.72 -13.91 3.10
CA ARG A 105 5.84 -14.02 4.04
C ARG A 105 7.12 -13.86 3.24
N THR A 106 7.92 -12.89 3.61
CA THR A 106 9.23 -12.69 3.00
C THR A 106 10.29 -12.76 4.10
N LEU A 107 11.24 -13.66 3.92
CA LEU A 107 12.41 -13.84 4.77
C LEU A 107 13.61 -13.24 4.05
N TYR A 108 14.27 -12.28 4.67
CA TYR A 108 15.56 -11.77 4.23
C TYR A 108 16.59 -12.09 5.32
N GLY A 109 17.59 -12.89 4.98
CA GLY A 109 18.71 -13.28 5.82
C GLY A 109 20.01 -12.64 5.36
#